data_fdf0a75a25fe55de4a535489d80f92ac
#
_entry.id   fdf0a75a25fe55de4a535489d80f92ac
#
_cell.length_a   1.000
_cell.length_b   1.000
_cell.length_c   1.000
_cell.angle_alpha   90.00
_cell.angle_beta   90.00
_cell.angle_gamma   90.00
#
_symmetry.space_group_name_H-M   'P 1'
#
loop_
_entity.id
_entity.type
_entity.pdbx_description
1 polymer ?
#
loop_
_entity_poly.entity_id
_entity_poly.type
_entity_poly.pdbx_seq_one_letter_code
_entity_poly.pdbx_strand_id
1 'polypeptide(L)'
;MLDHEFPEGFKPVNIEAYDGTTDPGVWIEDYILHIHMDRGDDLHAIKYLPLKLKGPAHHWLKGLPENSIGSWEELEDDFRANFQGTYVRPPDADDLSHITQQPGESARKLWNRFLTKKNQIVDCPDAEALAAFKHSVRDEWLARHLGQEKPRTSINKPHDPLLRGRGQLASLM
;
A
#
# COMPACT_ATOMS: atom_id res chain seq x y z
N MET A 1 -40.72 0.72 -4.77
CA MET A 1 -39.58 0.65 -3.84
C MET A 1 -39.83 -0.56 -2.97
N LEU A 2 -39.16 -1.69 -3.25
CA LEU A 2 -39.38 -2.93 -2.51
C LEU A 2 -38.90 -2.72 -1.06
N ASP A 3 -39.81 -2.86 -0.09
CA ASP A 3 -39.48 -2.94 1.34
C ASP A 3 -38.68 -4.22 1.58
N HIS A 4 -37.37 -4.13 1.28
CA HIS A 4 -36.45 -5.20 1.58
C HIS A 4 -35.93 -4.94 2.99
N GLU A 5 -36.56 -5.58 3.96
CA GLU A 5 -36.17 -5.47 5.36
C GLU A 5 -34.89 -6.28 5.60
N PHE A 6 -34.04 -5.79 6.50
CA PHE A 6 -32.85 -6.54 6.90
C PHE A 6 -33.27 -7.87 7.57
N PRO A 7 -32.52 -8.96 7.35
CA PRO A 7 -32.78 -10.24 7.97
C PRO A 7 -32.92 -10.12 9.50
N GLU A 8 -33.78 -10.94 10.10
CA GLU A 8 -33.89 -11.00 11.55
C GLU A 8 -32.57 -11.37 12.19
N GLY A 9 -32.09 -10.51 13.08
CA GLY A 9 -30.76 -10.68 13.71
C GLY A 9 -29.59 -10.12 12.92
N PHE A 10 -29.81 -9.41 11.78
CA PHE A 10 -28.76 -8.68 11.08
C PHE A 10 -28.06 -7.72 12.04
N LYS A 11 -26.76 -7.87 12.17
CA LYS A 11 -25.93 -7.01 13.01
C LYS A 11 -25.20 -5.99 12.14
N PRO A 12 -25.10 -4.74 12.57
CA PRO A 12 -24.30 -3.76 11.84
C PRO A 12 -22.88 -4.27 11.64
N VAL A 13 -22.44 -4.24 10.40
CA VAL A 13 -21.09 -4.66 10.01
C VAL A 13 -20.05 -3.90 10.81
N ASN A 14 -19.17 -4.63 11.48
CA ASN A 14 -18.07 -4.05 12.25
C ASN A 14 -16.84 -3.80 11.35
N ILE A 15 -17.04 -3.01 10.30
CA ILE A 15 -15.98 -2.52 9.42
C ILE A 15 -15.86 -1.00 9.60
N GLU A 16 -14.63 -0.52 9.54
CA GLU A 16 -14.37 0.91 9.61
C GLU A 16 -14.95 1.63 8.38
N ALA A 17 -15.52 2.82 8.60
CA ALA A 17 -16.13 3.54 7.50
C ALA A 17 -15.07 4.08 6.53
N TYR A 18 -15.29 3.88 5.24
CA TYR A 18 -14.41 4.34 4.17
C TYR A 18 -14.46 5.85 4.01
N ASP A 19 -13.30 6.48 3.99
CA ASP A 19 -13.13 7.92 3.84
C ASP A 19 -12.31 8.34 2.60
N GLY A 20 -11.87 7.36 1.80
CA GLY A 20 -11.05 7.58 0.61
C GLY A 20 -9.54 7.41 0.84
N THR A 21 -9.08 7.07 2.04
CA THR A 21 -7.64 6.96 2.37
C THR A 21 -7.08 5.54 2.28
N THR A 22 -7.93 4.53 2.38
CA THR A 22 -7.54 3.12 2.27
C THR A 22 -7.74 2.59 0.85
N ASP A 23 -7.21 1.37 0.57
CA ASP A 23 -7.42 0.72 -0.72
C ASP A 23 -8.91 0.48 -0.97
N PRO A 24 -9.49 1.08 -2.02
CA PRO A 24 -10.92 0.96 -2.30
C PRO A 24 -11.32 -0.47 -2.67
N GLY A 25 -10.42 -1.21 -3.35
CA GLY A 25 -10.67 -2.59 -3.74
C GLY A 25 -10.77 -3.50 -2.53
N VAL A 26 -9.77 -3.45 -1.66
CA VAL A 26 -9.75 -4.24 -0.42
C VAL A 26 -10.94 -3.88 0.47
N TRP A 27 -11.21 -2.58 0.65
CA TRP A 27 -12.29 -2.16 1.53
C TRP A 27 -13.67 -2.63 1.06
N ILE A 28 -13.97 -2.52 -0.25
CA ILE A 28 -15.30 -2.88 -0.78
C ILE A 28 -15.52 -4.40 -0.76
N GLU A 29 -14.45 -5.19 -0.99
CA GLU A 29 -14.48 -6.66 -0.85
C GLU A 29 -14.75 -7.09 0.59
N ASP A 30 -14.05 -6.50 1.55
CA ASP A 30 -14.29 -6.75 2.97
C ASP A 30 -15.70 -6.36 3.38
N TYR A 31 -16.20 -5.24 2.87
CA TYR A 31 -17.55 -4.77 3.16
C TYR A 31 -18.63 -5.77 2.72
N ILE A 32 -18.59 -6.21 1.44
CA ILE A 32 -19.61 -7.15 0.93
C ILE A 32 -19.51 -8.51 1.62
N LEU A 33 -18.29 -8.98 1.92
CA LEU A 33 -18.09 -10.21 2.67
C LEU A 33 -18.76 -10.18 4.03
N HIS A 34 -18.62 -9.07 4.77
CA HIS A 34 -19.27 -8.90 6.07
C HIS A 34 -20.80 -8.87 5.96
N ILE A 35 -21.35 -8.22 4.93
CA ILE A 35 -22.81 -8.24 4.68
C ILE A 35 -23.30 -9.68 4.47
N HIS A 36 -22.62 -10.45 3.64
CA HIS A 36 -23.01 -11.84 3.36
C HIS A 36 -22.83 -12.77 4.57
N MET A 37 -21.81 -12.57 5.39
CA MET A 37 -21.63 -13.31 6.65
C MET A 37 -22.77 -13.09 7.64
N ASP A 38 -23.36 -11.90 7.65
CA ASP A 38 -24.52 -11.56 8.48
C ASP A 38 -25.87 -11.87 7.79
N ARG A 39 -25.87 -12.72 6.76
CA ARG A 39 -27.03 -13.16 6.00
C ARG A 39 -27.69 -12.04 5.16
N GLY A 40 -27.02 -10.94 4.95
CA GLY A 40 -27.44 -9.94 3.98
C GLY A 40 -27.16 -10.39 2.55
N ASP A 41 -27.86 -9.81 1.61
CA ASP A 41 -27.64 -9.93 0.18
C ASP A 41 -27.14 -8.60 -0.44
N ASP A 42 -26.97 -8.57 -1.74
CA ASP A 42 -26.47 -7.41 -2.47
C ASP A 42 -27.36 -6.17 -2.29
N LEU A 43 -28.66 -6.37 -2.17
CA LEU A 43 -29.59 -5.28 -1.94
C LEU A 43 -29.43 -4.67 -0.54
N HIS A 44 -29.14 -5.50 0.46
CA HIS A 44 -28.77 -5.03 1.80
C HIS A 44 -27.43 -4.29 1.78
N ALA A 45 -26.46 -4.76 0.97
CA ALA A 45 -25.20 -4.06 0.79
C ALA A 45 -25.40 -2.65 0.24
N ILE A 46 -26.19 -2.48 -0.83
CA ILE A 46 -26.52 -1.17 -1.41
C ILE A 46 -27.17 -0.26 -0.36
N LYS A 47 -28.14 -0.78 0.38
CA LYS A 47 -28.88 0.00 1.40
C LYS A 47 -28.04 0.42 2.59
N TYR A 48 -27.09 -0.42 3.01
CA TYR A 48 -26.25 -0.18 4.18
C TYR A 48 -25.01 0.65 3.89
N LEU A 49 -24.54 0.66 2.64
CA LEU A 49 -23.32 1.36 2.22
C LEU A 49 -23.26 2.84 2.67
N PRO A 50 -24.34 3.64 2.57
CA PRO A 50 -24.30 5.05 2.99
C PRO A 50 -23.86 5.25 4.44
N LEU A 51 -24.17 4.30 5.33
CA LEU A 51 -23.79 4.33 6.74
C LEU A 51 -22.29 4.01 6.96
N LYS A 52 -21.66 3.44 5.95
CA LYS A 52 -20.23 3.02 5.98
C LYS A 52 -19.33 3.90 5.12
N LEU A 53 -19.82 5.01 4.61
CA LEU A 53 -19.02 6.01 3.89
C LEU A 53 -18.93 7.30 4.69
N LYS A 54 -17.76 7.95 4.64
CA LYS A 54 -17.49 9.24 5.28
C LYS A 54 -16.91 10.24 4.28
N GLY A 55 -16.98 11.52 4.62
CA GLY A 55 -16.31 12.59 3.89
C GLY A 55 -16.52 12.54 2.38
N PRO A 56 -15.44 12.53 1.59
CA PRO A 56 -15.50 12.48 0.13
C PRO A 56 -16.29 11.30 -0.42
N ALA A 57 -16.15 10.12 0.19
CA ALA A 57 -16.85 8.92 -0.26
C ALA A 57 -18.37 9.03 -0.09
N HIS A 58 -18.81 9.59 1.02
CA HIS A 58 -20.23 9.85 1.25
C HIS A 58 -20.79 10.92 0.29
N HIS A 59 -20.01 11.95 -0.04
CA HIS A 59 -20.40 12.96 -1.03
C HIS A 59 -20.52 12.38 -2.44
N TRP A 60 -19.59 11.52 -2.83
CA TRP A 60 -19.63 10.81 -4.11
C TRP A 60 -20.94 10.01 -4.25
N LEU A 61 -21.26 9.17 -3.26
CA LEU A 61 -22.47 8.35 -3.30
C LEU A 61 -23.75 9.21 -3.43
N LYS A 62 -23.80 10.33 -2.72
CA LYS A 62 -24.93 11.28 -2.82
C LYS A 62 -25.00 12.02 -4.15
N GLY A 63 -23.90 12.13 -4.85
CA GLY A 63 -23.79 12.76 -6.16
C GLY A 63 -24.19 11.86 -7.33
N LEU A 64 -24.37 10.55 -7.09
CA LEU A 64 -24.84 9.64 -8.12
C LEU A 64 -26.27 10.00 -8.57
N PRO A 65 -26.56 9.94 -9.88
CA PRO A 65 -27.92 10.19 -10.39
C PRO A 65 -28.94 9.20 -9.76
N GLU A 66 -30.16 9.66 -9.58
CA GLU A 66 -31.23 8.76 -9.09
C GLU A 66 -31.41 7.59 -10.08
N ASN A 67 -31.52 6.39 -9.54
CA ASN A 67 -31.68 5.14 -10.29
C ASN A 67 -30.52 4.82 -11.26
N SER A 68 -29.32 5.39 -11.07
CA SER A 68 -28.13 5.05 -11.88
C SER A 68 -27.52 3.71 -11.52
N ILE A 69 -27.81 3.17 -10.33
CA ILE A 69 -27.29 1.92 -9.82
C ILE A 69 -28.38 0.85 -9.88
N GLY A 70 -28.22 -0.13 -10.74
CA GLY A 70 -29.15 -1.25 -10.91
C GLY A 70 -28.75 -2.52 -10.15
N SER A 71 -27.47 -2.67 -9.82
CA SER A 71 -26.95 -3.84 -9.12
C SER A 71 -25.81 -3.48 -8.16
N TRP A 72 -25.43 -4.44 -7.31
CA TRP A 72 -24.24 -4.31 -6.47
C TRP A 72 -22.95 -4.21 -7.32
N GLU A 73 -22.85 -5.04 -8.35
CA GLU A 73 -21.70 -5.07 -9.26
C GLU A 73 -21.45 -3.70 -9.91
N GLU A 74 -22.50 -3.04 -10.41
CA GLU A 74 -22.38 -1.69 -10.98
C GLU A 74 -21.90 -0.68 -9.93
N LEU A 75 -22.42 -0.74 -8.71
CA LEU A 75 -22.01 0.14 -7.61
C LEU A 75 -20.55 -0.11 -7.21
N GLU A 76 -20.14 -1.36 -7.13
CA GLU A 76 -18.76 -1.75 -6.82
C GLU A 76 -17.77 -1.24 -7.89
N ASP A 77 -18.11 -1.43 -9.16
CA ASP A 77 -17.28 -0.97 -10.29
C ASP A 77 -17.14 0.57 -10.29
N ASP A 78 -18.23 1.28 -10.10
CA ASP A 78 -18.23 2.74 -10.01
C ASP A 78 -17.43 3.24 -8.80
N PHE A 79 -17.56 2.56 -7.65
CA PHE A 79 -16.80 2.87 -6.45
C PHE A 79 -15.30 2.68 -6.69
N ARG A 80 -14.89 1.53 -7.23
CA ARG A 80 -13.50 1.25 -7.57
C ARG A 80 -12.96 2.27 -8.58
N ALA A 81 -13.67 2.50 -9.67
CA ALA A 81 -13.25 3.46 -10.70
C ALA A 81 -13.04 4.87 -10.15
N ASN A 82 -13.93 5.32 -9.25
CA ASN A 82 -13.83 6.66 -8.67
C ASN A 82 -12.65 6.80 -7.69
N PHE A 83 -12.41 5.80 -6.83
CA PHE A 83 -11.44 5.93 -5.74
C PHE A 83 -10.06 5.33 -6.05
N GLN A 84 -9.95 4.40 -6.99
CA GLN A 84 -8.66 3.82 -7.37
C GLN A 84 -7.67 4.86 -7.88
N GLY A 85 -8.14 5.85 -8.62
CA GLY A 85 -7.29 6.92 -9.17
C GLY A 85 -6.79 7.92 -8.11
N THR A 86 -7.44 8.00 -6.96
CA THR A 86 -7.06 8.88 -5.85
C THR A 86 -6.31 8.17 -4.73
N TYR A 87 -6.38 6.86 -4.68
CA TYR A 87 -5.67 6.05 -3.72
C TYR A 87 -4.19 5.95 -4.10
N VAL A 88 -3.33 6.42 -3.23
CA VAL A 88 -1.88 6.25 -3.35
C VAL A 88 -1.48 5.07 -2.49
N ARG A 89 -1.22 3.92 -3.13
CA ARG A 89 -0.74 2.72 -2.44
C ARG A 89 0.52 3.06 -1.61
N PRO A 90 0.53 2.75 -0.31
CA PRO A 90 1.77 2.85 0.46
C PRO A 90 2.86 2.01 -0.20
N PRO A 91 4.11 2.47 -0.20
CA PRO A 91 5.21 1.69 -0.74
C PRO A 91 5.41 0.42 0.09
N ASP A 92 5.71 -0.67 -0.60
CA ASP A 92 6.03 -1.97 0.00
C ASP A 92 7.46 -2.43 -0.32
N ALA A 93 7.83 -3.62 0.16
CA ALA A 93 9.18 -4.17 -0.03
C ALA A 93 9.52 -4.40 -1.52
N ASP A 94 8.52 -4.70 -2.35
CA ASP A 94 8.72 -4.88 -3.80
C ASP A 94 9.17 -3.58 -4.48
N ASP A 95 8.72 -2.43 -3.99
CA ASP A 95 9.17 -1.12 -4.51
C ASP A 95 10.67 -0.92 -4.37
N LEU A 96 11.31 -1.56 -3.39
CA LEU A 96 12.77 -1.51 -3.24
C LEU A 96 13.49 -2.31 -4.32
N SER A 97 12.90 -3.40 -4.79
CA SER A 97 13.49 -4.25 -5.83
C SER A 97 13.56 -3.54 -7.19
N HIS A 98 12.68 -2.57 -7.43
CA HIS A 98 12.65 -1.76 -8.64
C HIS A 98 13.63 -0.58 -8.63
N ILE A 99 14.29 -0.31 -7.49
CA ILE A 99 15.31 0.73 -7.42
C ILE A 99 16.58 0.21 -8.08
N THR A 100 17.03 0.87 -9.14
CA THR A 100 18.30 0.57 -9.83
C THR A 100 19.21 1.78 -9.85
N GLN A 101 20.51 1.56 -9.79
CA GLN A 101 21.52 2.62 -9.91
C GLN A 101 21.45 3.27 -11.29
N GLN A 102 21.31 4.58 -11.33
CA GLN A 102 21.27 5.35 -12.57
C GLN A 102 22.67 5.49 -13.20
N PRO A 103 22.79 5.67 -14.52
CA PRO A 103 24.06 5.98 -15.15
C PRO A 103 24.71 7.22 -14.53
N GLY A 104 25.95 7.10 -14.06
CA GLY A 104 26.66 8.19 -13.38
C GLY A 104 26.21 8.48 -11.95
N GLU A 105 25.29 7.71 -11.39
CA GLU A 105 24.88 7.85 -9.99
C GLU A 105 25.94 7.23 -9.08
N SER A 106 26.45 8.01 -8.11
CA SER A 106 27.35 7.46 -7.10
C SER A 106 26.62 6.53 -6.15
N ALA A 107 27.32 5.53 -5.59
CA ALA A 107 26.78 4.60 -4.59
C ALA A 107 26.11 5.33 -3.41
N ARG A 108 26.66 6.49 -3.01
CA ARG A 108 26.10 7.32 -1.93
C ARG A 108 24.75 7.93 -2.30
N LYS A 109 24.58 8.39 -3.55
CA LYS A 109 23.30 8.92 -4.02
C LYS A 109 22.25 7.82 -4.09
N LEU A 110 22.62 6.67 -4.66
CA LEU A 110 21.77 5.48 -4.67
C LEU A 110 21.34 5.09 -3.25
N TRP A 111 22.29 5.01 -2.31
CA TRP A 111 22.01 4.68 -0.91
C TRP A 111 21.02 5.64 -0.26
N ASN A 112 21.21 6.93 -0.42
CA ASN A 112 20.31 7.94 0.15
C ASN A 112 18.89 7.80 -0.45
N ARG A 113 18.79 7.60 -1.75
CA ARG A 113 17.49 7.39 -2.44
C ARG A 113 16.81 6.10 -1.97
N PHE A 114 17.59 5.05 -1.82
CA PHE A 114 17.11 3.76 -1.31
C PHE A 114 16.59 3.87 0.13
N LEU A 115 17.35 4.51 1.02
CA LEU A 115 16.94 4.73 2.41
C LEU A 115 15.68 5.59 2.51
N THR A 116 15.57 6.63 1.69
CA THR A 116 14.36 7.46 1.66
C THR A 116 13.13 6.62 1.36
N LYS A 117 13.22 5.72 0.38
CA LYS A 117 12.11 4.81 0.03
C LYS A 117 11.87 3.77 1.12
N LYS A 118 12.93 3.13 1.63
CA LYS A 118 12.83 2.13 2.72
C LYS A 118 12.14 2.68 3.96
N ASN A 119 12.43 3.95 4.32
CA ASN A 119 11.82 4.57 5.50
C ASN A 119 10.32 4.89 5.35
N GLN A 120 9.78 4.82 4.15
CA GLN A 120 8.34 4.95 3.89
C GLN A 120 7.59 3.61 4.00
N ILE A 121 8.32 2.49 4.06
CA ILE A 121 7.75 1.15 4.11
C ILE A 121 7.62 0.73 5.57
N VAL A 122 6.39 0.39 5.95
CA VAL A 122 6.11 -0.23 7.24
C VAL A 122 6.47 -1.71 7.14
N ASP A 123 7.12 -2.28 8.15
CA ASP A 123 7.46 -3.70 8.23
C ASP A 123 8.37 -4.26 7.11
N CYS A 124 9.38 -3.50 6.69
CA CYS A 124 10.43 -4.01 5.82
C CYS A 124 11.60 -4.59 6.64
N PRO A 125 11.80 -5.91 6.68
CA PRO A 125 12.94 -6.53 7.35
C PRO A 125 14.28 -6.06 6.79
N ASP A 126 15.26 -5.78 7.65
CA ASP A 126 16.57 -5.31 7.22
C ASP A 126 17.29 -6.28 6.26
N ALA A 127 17.05 -7.59 6.42
CA ALA A 127 17.61 -8.60 5.53
C ALA A 127 17.05 -8.49 4.09
N GLU A 128 15.77 -8.24 3.97
CA GLU A 128 15.08 -8.06 2.69
C GLU A 128 15.51 -6.76 2.01
N ALA A 129 15.51 -5.66 2.77
CA ALA A 129 16.00 -4.37 2.28
C ALA A 129 17.47 -4.46 1.82
N LEU A 130 18.32 -5.20 2.54
CA LEU A 130 19.70 -5.38 2.16
C LEU A 130 19.84 -6.22 0.86
N ALA A 131 19.01 -7.25 0.70
CA ALA A 131 18.98 -8.04 -0.52
C ALA A 131 18.57 -7.17 -1.72
N ALA A 132 17.50 -6.39 -1.59
CA ALA A 132 17.07 -5.46 -2.62
C ALA A 132 18.15 -4.40 -2.95
N PHE A 133 18.83 -3.85 -1.94
CA PHE A 133 19.91 -2.91 -2.17
C PHE A 133 21.08 -3.52 -2.96
N LYS A 134 21.47 -4.76 -2.66
CA LYS A 134 22.53 -5.46 -3.41
C LYS A 134 22.19 -5.60 -4.90
N HIS A 135 20.94 -5.90 -5.20
CA HIS A 135 20.45 -5.99 -6.58
C HIS A 135 20.39 -4.63 -7.29
N SER A 136 20.21 -3.55 -6.54
CA SER A 136 20.13 -2.20 -7.10
C SER A 136 21.48 -1.65 -7.58
N VAL A 137 22.60 -2.20 -7.08
CA VAL A 137 23.95 -1.75 -7.35
C VAL A 137 24.47 -2.36 -8.66
N ARG A 138 24.88 -1.51 -9.59
CA ARG A 138 25.51 -1.94 -10.87
C ARG A 138 27.01 -2.19 -10.77
N ASP A 139 27.66 -1.62 -9.75
CA ASP A 139 29.09 -1.80 -9.51
C ASP A 139 29.36 -3.19 -8.94
N GLU A 140 29.95 -4.08 -9.74
CA GLU A 140 30.24 -5.45 -9.35
C GLU A 140 31.19 -5.55 -8.15
N TRP A 141 32.12 -4.62 -8.01
CA TRP A 141 33.06 -4.60 -6.89
C TRP A 141 32.30 -4.30 -5.58
N LEU A 142 31.45 -3.29 -5.60
CA LEU A 142 30.64 -2.91 -4.44
C LEU A 142 29.60 -4.00 -4.10
N ALA A 143 28.97 -4.60 -5.09
CA ALA A 143 28.01 -5.67 -4.90
C ALA A 143 28.63 -6.90 -4.22
N ARG A 144 29.89 -7.26 -4.60
CA ARG A 144 30.64 -8.37 -3.98
C ARG A 144 30.99 -8.07 -2.52
N HIS A 145 31.43 -6.85 -2.22
CA HIS A 145 31.80 -6.47 -0.84
C HIS A 145 30.60 -6.44 0.10
N LEU A 146 29.45 -5.96 -0.36
CA LEU A 146 28.19 -6.01 0.38
C LEU A 146 27.72 -7.46 0.64
N GLY A 147 28.15 -8.43 -0.17
CA GLY A 147 27.86 -9.85 -0.01
C GLY A 147 28.65 -10.56 1.10
N GLN A 148 29.84 -10.06 1.44
CA GLN A 148 30.76 -10.72 2.37
C GLN A 148 30.57 -10.30 3.83
N GLU A 149 30.06 -9.11 4.09
CA GLU A 149 29.78 -8.65 5.45
C GLU A 149 28.32 -9.00 5.85
N LYS A 150 28.17 -9.87 6.85
CA LYS A 150 26.86 -10.04 7.52
C LYS A 150 26.58 -8.78 8.34
N PRO A 151 25.57 -7.99 8.03
CA PRO A 151 25.24 -6.81 8.84
C PRO A 151 24.81 -7.27 10.23
N ARG A 152 25.54 -6.84 11.24
CA ARG A 152 25.20 -7.09 12.66
C ARG A 152 24.23 -6.05 13.23
N THR A 153 23.86 -5.05 12.43
CA THR A 153 23.09 -3.88 12.88
C THR A 153 22.07 -3.44 11.84
N SER A 154 20.95 -2.92 12.33
CA SER A 154 19.90 -2.33 11.49
C SER A 154 20.46 -1.30 10.51
N ILE A 155 19.98 -1.32 9.27
CA ILE A 155 20.30 -0.37 8.20
C ILE A 155 20.10 1.09 8.64
N ASN A 156 19.23 1.32 9.63
CA ASN A 156 18.90 2.66 10.15
C ASN A 156 19.84 3.15 11.26
N LYS A 157 20.84 2.36 11.71
CA LYS A 157 21.76 2.80 12.77
C LYS A 157 22.97 3.52 12.21
N PRO A 158 23.50 4.57 12.91
CA PRO A 158 24.65 5.34 12.44
C PRO A 158 25.97 4.54 12.36
N HIS A 159 25.98 3.28 12.81
CA HIS A 159 27.14 2.37 12.75
C HIS A 159 27.02 1.30 11.66
N ASP A 160 26.22 1.50 10.63
CA ASP A 160 26.12 0.64 9.46
C ASP A 160 27.51 0.52 8.77
N PRO A 161 27.96 -0.70 8.38
CA PRO A 161 29.24 -0.90 7.71
C PRO A 161 29.42 -0.07 6.43
N LEU A 162 28.32 0.30 5.76
CA LEU A 162 28.36 1.21 4.61
C LEU A 162 28.84 2.63 4.98
N LEU A 163 28.72 3.04 6.25
CA LEU A 163 29.25 4.32 6.75
C LEU A 163 30.72 4.23 7.18
N ARG A 164 31.23 3.03 7.53
CA ARG A 164 32.65 2.83 7.84
C ARG A 164 33.55 2.84 6.59
N GLY A 165 33.00 2.53 5.42
CA GLY A 165 33.70 2.60 4.14
C GLY A 165 34.03 4.01 3.66
N ARG A 166 33.67 5.06 4.41
CA ARG A 166 34.00 6.45 4.04
C ARG A 166 35.49 6.74 3.97
N GLY A 167 36.34 5.99 4.70
CA GLY A 167 37.78 6.17 4.69
C GLY A 167 38.47 5.51 3.51
N GLN A 168 37.95 4.39 3.02
CA GLN A 168 38.58 3.63 1.93
C GLN A 168 38.12 4.08 0.54
N LEU A 169 36.85 4.49 0.39
CA LEU A 169 36.35 5.00 -0.89
C LEU A 169 36.87 6.41 -1.22
N ALA A 170 37.18 7.22 -0.19
CA ALA A 170 37.78 8.55 -0.41
C ALA A 170 39.26 8.49 -0.83
N SER A 171 39.95 7.36 -0.63
CA SER A 171 41.34 7.17 -1.04
C SER A 171 41.51 6.57 -2.46
N LEU A 172 40.35 6.20 -3.10
CA LEU A 172 40.36 5.60 -4.46
C LEU A 172 39.72 6.52 -5.51
N MET A 173 39.31 7.74 -5.11
CA MET A 173 38.94 8.84 -6.00
C MET A 173 39.90 10.03 -5.80
#